data_e07aca67a42986fce56662777de62f93
#
_entry.id   e07aca67a42986fce56662777de62f93
#
_cell.length_a   1.000
_cell.length_b   1.000
_cell.length_c   1.000
_cell.angle_alpha   90.00
_cell.angle_beta   90.00
_cell.angle_gamma   90.00
#
_symmetry.space_group_name_H-M   'P 1'
#
loop_
_entity.id
_entity.type
_entity.pdbx_description
1 polymer ?
#
loop_
_entity_poly.entity_id
_entity_poly.type
_entity_poly.pdbx_seq_one_letter_code
_entity_poly.pdbx_strand_id
1 'polypeptide(L)'
;YEVFPREERGYQSEAELEAEFIRQLVGQGYERVNITSEAQLLANLRRQMERLNGVTLSDKEWKQLLEGHIASPQMTIEDKTERIQRSEIVNITRDNGDSQNIKLIDKRDIHNNHLQVLNQYVPEGGKYANRYDVTILVNGLPLVHVELKRRGIDIKEAFNQINRYERDSFWAGCGLYDYVQVFVISNGTQTKYYSNTTRFAHVATVSNSQKQRVKTQSQSFEFTSYWSDAENNQILDLRDFTRTFMTKMTLLNVLTKYCVFTVDKNLMVMRPYQIAATERILLRIKQATMNKWQGTIKAGGYIWHTTGSGKTLTSFKTAQLASQLPYVDKVLFVVDRKDLDYQTMKEYDNFEKGCANSNTSSNILQKQLNDPHDGKKIIITTIQKLTSLLKKKKDIDCADKNVVMIFDECHRSQFGDMHVMVTKAFKKYYLFGFTGTPIST
;
A
#
# COMPACT_ATOMS: atom_id res chain seq x y z
N TYR A 1 -1.21 0.90 23.08
CA TYR A 1 0.01 1.73 23.03
C TYR A 1 0.03 2.67 24.23
N GLU A 2 1.05 2.54 25.09
CA GLU A 2 1.25 3.45 26.23
C GLU A 2 1.98 4.71 25.74
N VAL A 3 1.35 5.86 25.89
CA VAL A 3 1.97 7.16 25.67
C VAL A 3 2.92 7.41 26.85
N PHE A 4 4.22 7.42 26.59
CA PHE A 4 5.20 7.73 27.61
C PHE A 4 5.06 9.20 28.07
N PRO A 5 5.30 9.50 29.38
CA PRO A 5 5.24 10.86 29.88
C PRO A 5 6.15 11.77 29.05
N ARG A 6 5.62 12.88 28.59
CA ARG A 6 6.40 13.90 27.88
C ARG A 6 7.31 14.58 28.88
N GLU A 7 8.62 14.40 28.74
CA GLU A 7 9.55 15.37 29.31
C GLU A 7 9.33 16.69 28.55
N GLU A 8 8.94 17.75 29.21
CA GLU A 8 8.95 19.11 28.70
C GLU A 8 10.40 19.46 28.35
N ARG A 9 10.81 19.18 27.14
CA ARG A 9 12.10 19.63 26.64
C ARG A 9 11.95 21.05 26.12
N GLY A 10 12.87 21.92 26.55
CA GLY A 10 13.04 23.26 26.01
C GLY A 10 13.25 23.23 24.49
N TYR A 11 13.66 24.36 23.93
CA TYR A 11 13.92 24.52 22.51
C TYR A 11 14.79 23.38 21.95
N GLN A 12 14.33 22.73 20.87
CA GLN A 12 15.06 21.70 20.14
C GLN A 12 15.26 22.17 18.68
N SER A 13 16.50 22.23 18.23
CA SER A 13 16.84 22.57 16.84
C SER A 13 16.47 21.47 15.85
N GLU A 14 16.38 21.77 14.56
CA GLU A 14 16.16 20.74 13.51
C GLU A 14 17.26 19.68 13.54
N ALA A 15 18.51 20.06 13.73
CA ALA A 15 19.65 19.14 13.81
C ALA A 15 19.56 18.18 15.00
N GLU A 16 19.10 18.66 16.16
CA GLU A 16 18.91 17.80 17.34
C GLU A 16 17.74 16.85 17.14
N LEU A 17 16.65 17.32 16.53
CA LEU A 17 15.48 16.49 16.19
C LEU A 17 15.87 15.39 15.19
N GLU A 18 16.64 15.73 14.16
CA GLU A 18 17.16 14.78 13.17
C GLU A 18 18.07 13.75 13.83
N ALA A 19 19.04 14.20 14.65
CA ALA A 19 19.95 13.30 15.35
C ALA A 19 19.23 12.35 16.29
N GLU A 20 18.18 12.79 16.98
CA GLU A 20 17.36 11.96 17.84
C GLU A 20 16.56 10.92 17.01
N PHE A 21 15.93 11.34 15.92
CA PHE A 21 15.22 10.46 15.01
C PHE A 21 16.12 9.36 14.46
N ILE A 22 17.32 9.71 13.98
CA ILE A 22 18.30 8.74 13.47
C ILE A 22 18.75 7.76 14.57
N ARG A 23 19.00 8.25 15.79
CA ARG A 23 19.36 7.35 16.91
C ARG A 23 18.26 6.33 17.21
N GLN A 24 16.99 6.73 17.15
CA GLN A 24 15.87 5.82 17.35
C GLN A 24 15.79 4.76 16.22
N LEU A 25 15.99 5.15 14.95
CA LEU A 25 16.05 4.23 13.83
C LEU A 25 17.18 3.21 13.98
N VAL A 26 18.37 3.68 14.32
CA VAL A 26 19.55 2.80 14.57
C VAL A 26 19.25 1.85 15.73
N GLY A 27 18.64 2.34 16.82
CA GLY A 27 18.16 1.51 17.95
C GLY A 27 17.14 0.43 17.54
N GLN A 28 16.40 0.65 16.46
CA GLN A 28 15.50 -0.33 15.84
C GLN A 28 16.19 -1.23 14.80
N GLY A 29 17.51 -1.11 14.65
CA GLY A 29 18.33 -1.95 13.78
C GLY A 29 18.42 -1.47 12.33
N TYR A 30 18.18 -0.20 12.03
CA TYR A 30 18.56 0.40 10.76
C TYR A 30 20.08 0.58 10.70
N GLU A 31 20.69 0.28 9.57
CA GLU A 31 22.08 0.59 9.33
C GLU A 31 22.23 2.06 8.98
N ARG A 32 23.01 2.82 9.77
CA ARG A 32 23.38 4.18 9.39
C ARG A 32 24.46 4.16 8.35
N VAL A 33 24.24 4.83 7.22
CA VAL A 33 25.18 4.94 6.12
C VAL A 33 25.59 6.39 5.89
N ASN A 34 26.86 6.60 5.55
CA ASN A 34 27.38 7.90 5.16
C ASN A 34 27.64 7.89 3.65
N ILE A 35 26.74 8.48 2.90
CA ILE A 35 26.78 8.56 1.44
C ILE A 35 26.70 10.03 1.05
N THR A 36 27.72 10.54 0.38
CA THR A 36 27.85 11.96 0.03
C THR A 36 27.88 12.22 -1.48
N SER A 37 27.94 11.16 -2.30
CA SER A 37 27.96 11.26 -3.76
C SER A 37 27.05 10.23 -4.42
N GLU A 38 26.65 10.49 -5.66
CA GLU A 38 25.88 9.54 -6.46
C GLU A 38 26.63 8.21 -6.68
N ALA A 39 27.94 8.28 -6.93
CA ALA A 39 28.75 7.08 -7.10
C ALA A 39 28.70 6.16 -5.86
N GLN A 40 28.75 6.73 -4.66
CA GLN A 40 28.59 5.97 -3.41
C GLN A 40 27.17 5.41 -3.25
N LEU A 41 26.15 6.16 -3.66
CA LEU A 41 24.76 5.69 -3.62
C LEU A 41 24.55 4.48 -4.53
N LEU A 42 25.09 4.54 -5.76
CA LEU A 42 25.05 3.44 -6.73
C LEU A 42 25.87 2.23 -6.27
N ALA A 43 27.06 2.45 -5.69
CA ALA A 43 27.86 1.36 -5.13
C ALA A 43 27.16 0.67 -3.96
N ASN A 44 26.49 1.45 -3.10
CA ASN A 44 25.66 0.88 -2.02
C ASN A 44 24.47 0.10 -2.59
N LEU A 45 23.78 0.62 -3.59
CA LEU A 45 22.65 -0.05 -4.25
C LEU A 45 23.08 -1.40 -4.82
N ARG A 46 24.21 -1.46 -5.57
CA ARG A 46 24.75 -2.71 -6.11
C ARG A 46 24.99 -3.74 -5.01
N ARG A 47 25.69 -3.36 -3.96
CA ARG A 47 25.98 -4.22 -2.82
C ARG A 47 24.71 -4.77 -2.15
N GLN A 48 23.70 -3.93 -1.99
CA GLN A 48 22.44 -4.35 -1.39
C GLN A 48 21.62 -5.27 -2.32
N MET A 49 21.63 -5.02 -3.65
CA MET A 49 21.00 -5.91 -4.63
C MET A 49 21.69 -7.28 -4.68
N GLU A 50 23.01 -7.32 -4.67
CA GLU A 50 23.79 -8.55 -4.60
C GLU A 50 23.49 -9.34 -3.31
N ARG A 51 23.43 -8.64 -2.17
CA ARG A 51 23.09 -9.23 -0.87
C ARG A 51 21.67 -9.84 -0.86
N LEU A 52 20.65 -9.08 -1.31
CA LEU A 52 19.26 -9.53 -1.32
C LEU A 52 19.06 -10.80 -2.15
N ASN A 53 19.79 -10.89 -3.27
CA ASN A 53 19.64 -11.97 -4.24
C ASN A 53 20.66 -13.10 -4.07
N GLY A 54 21.64 -12.95 -3.18
CA GLY A 54 22.70 -13.94 -2.96
C GLY A 54 23.58 -14.17 -4.19
N VAL A 55 23.81 -13.11 -4.99
CA VAL A 55 24.58 -13.17 -6.25
C VAL A 55 25.64 -12.08 -6.27
N THR A 56 26.70 -12.31 -7.02
CA THR A 56 27.67 -11.28 -7.39
C THR A 56 27.46 -10.93 -8.86
N LEU A 57 27.35 -9.66 -9.18
CA LEU A 57 27.13 -9.16 -10.54
C LEU A 57 28.45 -8.68 -11.14
N SER A 58 28.71 -9.04 -12.40
CA SER A 58 29.78 -8.40 -13.17
C SER A 58 29.43 -6.93 -13.47
N ASP A 59 30.41 -6.13 -13.91
CA ASP A 59 30.10 -4.72 -14.25
C ASP A 59 29.14 -4.61 -15.43
N LYS A 60 29.18 -5.55 -16.37
CA LYS A 60 28.27 -5.63 -17.50
C LYS A 60 26.84 -5.97 -17.02
N GLU A 61 26.70 -6.96 -16.16
CA GLU A 61 25.43 -7.37 -15.57
C GLU A 61 24.82 -6.26 -14.69
N TRP A 62 25.69 -5.60 -13.88
CA TRP A 62 25.26 -4.45 -13.09
C TRP A 62 24.78 -3.30 -13.96
N LYS A 63 25.50 -2.98 -15.05
CA LYS A 63 25.09 -1.95 -16.01
C LYS A 63 23.75 -2.29 -16.65
N GLN A 64 23.54 -3.55 -17.06
CA GLN A 64 22.28 -4.02 -17.60
C GLN A 64 21.13 -3.86 -16.60
N LEU A 65 21.35 -4.24 -15.34
CA LEU A 65 20.35 -4.09 -14.27
C LEU A 65 20.03 -2.61 -14.02
N LEU A 66 21.06 -1.78 -13.86
CA LEU A 66 20.90 -0.35 -13.55
C LEU A 66 20.21 0.41 -14.69
N GLU A 67 20.80 0.41 -15.89
CA GLU A 67 20.33 1.21 -17.02
C GLU A 67 19.08 0.63 -17.68
N GLY A 68 18.90 -0.69 -17.63
CA GLY A 68 17.75 -1.35 -18.25
C GLY A 68 16.50 -1.45 -17.36
N HIS A 69 16.68 -1.53 -16.03
CA HIS A 69 15.57 -1.87 -15.14
C HIS A 69 15.38 -0.94 -13.94
N ILE A 70 16.42 -0.24 -13.48
CA ILE A 70 16.33 0.59 -12.27
C ILE A 70 16.36 2.08 -12.62
N ALA A 71 17.34 2.53 -13.37
CA ALA A 71 17.61 3.94 -13.63
C ALA A 71 17.68 4.25 -15.14
N SER A 72 16.76 3.67 -15.92
CA SER A 72 16.63 4.04 -17.33
C SER A 72 16.19 5.51 -17.44
N PRO A 73 16.82 6.31 -18.33
CA PRO A 73 16.49 7.73 -18.50
C PRO A 73 15.03 8.01 -18.92
N GLN A 74 14.35 6.98 -19.45
CA GLN A 74 12.95 7.09 -19.89
C GLN A 74 11.93 6.75 -18.79
N MET A 75 12.37 6.21 -17.66
CA MET A 75 11.48 5.82 -16.56
C MET A 75 10.95 7.05 -15.83
N THR A 76 9.62 7.16 -15.75
CA THR A 76 8.92 8.16 -14.96
C THR A 76 8.81 7.73 -13.48
N ILE A 77 8.32 8.63 -12.62
CA ILE A 77 8.01 8.32 -11.20
C ILE A 77 6.99 7.18 -11.13
N GLU A 78 5.99 7.20 -12.01
CA GLU A 78 4.97 6.16 -12.08
C GLU A 78 5.55 4.80 -12.48
N ASP A 79 6.51 4.78 -13.44
CA ASP A 79 7.17 3.54 -13.85
C ASP A 79 8.06 2.98 -12.73
N LYS A 80 8.79 3.84 -12.01
CA LYS A 80 9.57 3.46 -10.84
C LYS A 80 8.68 2.98 -9.69
N THR A 81 7.52 3.61 -9.50
CA THR A 81 6.51 3.17 -8.53
C THR A 81 5.93 1.81 -8.92
N GLU A 82 5.57 1.61 -10.19
CA GLU A 82 5.11 0.33 -10.71
C GLU A 82 6.16 -0.77 -10.53
N ARG A 83 7.44 -0.43 -10.72
CA ARG A 83 8.57 -1.34 -10.50
C ARG A 83 8.61 -1.89 -9.07
N ILE A 84 8.32 -1.05 -8.07
CA ILE A 84 8.25 -1.50 -6.67
C ILE A 84 6.93 -2.20 -6.37
N GLN A 85 5.81 -1.70 -6.89
CA GLN A 85 4.48 -2.15 -6.47
C GLN A 85 3.97 -3.40 -7.22
N ARG A 86 4.41 -3.64 -8.47
CA ARG A 86 3.88 -4.73 -9.33
C ARG A 86 4.94 -5.60 -9.98
N SER A 87 6.12 -5.05 -10.25
CA SER A 87 7.15 -5.69 -11.09
C SER A 87 8.51 -5.70 -10.40
N GLU A 88 8.53 -6.02 -9.12
CA GLU A 88 9.73 -5.99 -8.27
C GLU A 88 10.78 -7.05 -8.60
N ILE A 89 10.46 -7.99 -9.48
CA ILE A 89 11.39 -8.99 -10.00
C ILE A 89 11.70 -8.63 -11.44
N VAL A 90 12.98 -8.45 -11.74
CA VAL A 90 13.47 -8.18 -13.09
C VAL A 90 14.39 -9.30 -13.55
N ASN A 91 14.49 -9.49 -14.86
CA ASN A 91 15.31 -10.53 -15.44
C ASN A 91 16.53 -9.90 -16.12
N ILE A 92 17.71 -10.45 -15.84
CA ILE A 92 18.95 -10.09 -16.52
C ILE A 92 19.58 -11.32 -17.18
N THR A 93 20.41 -11.10 -18.18
CA THR A 93 21.21 -12.14 -18.79
C THR A 93 22.60 -12.13 -18.16
N ARG A 94 23.01 -13.28 -17.60
CA ARG A 94 24.35 -13.48 -17.03
C ARG A 94 25.41 -13.53 -18.14
N ASP A 95 26.66 -13.31 -17.78
CA ASP A 95 27.79 -13.39 -18.74
C ASP A 95 27.94 -14.77 -19.39
N ASN A 96 27.48 -15.83 -18.74
CA ASN A 96 27.44 -17.19 -19.28
C ASN A 96 26.23 -17.46 -20.19
N GLY A 97 25.34 -16.47 -20.40
CA GLY A 97 24.13 -16.59 -21.22
C GLY A 97 22.89 -17.04 -20.47
N ASP A 98 22.98 -17.42 -19.19
CA ASP A 98 21.84 -17.83 -18.39
C ASP A 98 20.94 -16.64 -18.03
N SER A 99 19.66 -16.93 -17.81
CA SER A 99 18.70 -15.96 -17.32
C SER A 99 18.67 -15.94 -15.79
N GLN A 100 18.75 -14.76 -15.18
CA GLN A 100 18.73 -14.57 -13.74
C GLN A 100 17.65 -13.59 -13.32
N ASN A 101 16.78 -14.01 -12.41
CA ASN A 101 15.82 -13.14 -11.77
C ASN A 101 16.46 -12.38 -10.61
N ILE A 102 16.32 -11.06 -10.61
CA ILE A 102 16.79 -10.16 -9.56
C ILE A 102 15.58 -9.51 -8.89
N LYS A 103 15.45 -9.70 -7.59
CA LYS A 103 14.44 -9.01 -6.76
C LYS A 103 14.99 -7.64 -6.36
N LEU A 104 14.17 -6.61 -6.49
CA LEU A 104 14.47 -5.27 -5.97
C LEU A 104 13.99 -5.11 -4.52
N ILE A 105 12.89 -5.77 -4.19
CA ILE A 105 12.34 -5.86 -2.85
C ILE A 105 11.74 -7.26 -2.64
N ASP A 106 11.91 -7.86 -1.47
CA ASP A 106 11.27 -9.14 -1.15
C ASP A 106 9.93 -8.89 -0.44
N LYS A 107 8.82 -9.10 -1.17
CA LYS A 107 7.46 -8.96 -0.65
C LYS A 107 6.94 -10.23 0.02
N ARG A 108 7.55 -11.39 -0.25
CA ARG A 108 7.15 -12.67 0.34
C ARG A 108 7.70 -12.84 1.74
N ASP A 109 9.00 -12.61 1.88
CA ASP A 109 9.67 -12.57 3.17
C ASP A 109 10.27 -11.18 3.38
N ILE A 110 9.49 -10.34 4.05
CA ILE A 110 9.90 -8.94 4.29
C ILE A 110 11.15 -8.83 5.15
N HIS A 111 11.51 -9.88 5.93
CA HIS A 111 12.69 -9.88 6.79
C HIS A 111 14.00 -9.94 6.00
N ASN A 112 13.96 -10.39 4.74
CA ASN A 112 15.13 -10.39 3.85
C ASN A 112 15.56 -8.99 3.43
N ASN A 113 14.64 -8.00 3.54
CA ASN A 113 14.95 -6.63 3.15
C ASN A 113 15.83 -5.94 4.19
N HIS A 114 16.83 -5.23 3.70
CA HIS A 114 17.76 -4.46 4.51
C HIS A 114 17.37 -2.99 4.54
N LEU A 115 17.26 -2.43 5.73
CA LEU A 115 16.89 -1.04 5.94
C LEU A 115 18.11 -0.23 6.38
N GLN A 116 18.36 0.86 5.67
CA GLN A 116 19.44 1.80 5.95
C GLN A 116 18.87 3.21 6.14
N VAL A 117 19.54 4.02 6.95
CA VAL A 117 19.22 5.44 7.11
C VAL A 117 20.37 6.30 6.62
N LEU A 118 20.05 7.23 5.73
CA LEU A 118 20.92 8.22 5.13
C LEU A 118 20.41 9.60 5.49
N ASN A 119 21.29 10.53 5.86
CA ASN A 119 20.91 11.91 6.14
C ASN A 119 21.79 12.91 5.43
N GLN A 120 21.26 14.11 5.25
CA GLN A 120 21.95 15.29 4.70
C GLN A 120 22.56 15.04 3.31
N TYR A 121 21.90 14.21 2.48
CA TYR A 121 22.33 13.93 1.12
C TYR A 121 22.12 15.14 0.22
N VAL A 122 23.12 15.46 -0.60
CA VAL A 122 23.06 16.53 -1.59
C VAL A 122 23.13 15.89 -2.99
N PRO A 123 22.04 15.93 -3.77
CA PRO A 123 22.05 15.36 -5.12
C PRO A 123 22.91 16.18 -6.06
N GLU A 124 23.63 15.49 -6.95
CA GLU A 124 24.44 16.10 -8.00
C GLU A 124 23.55 16.44 -9.21
N GLY A 125 23.76 17.59 -9.83
CA GLY A 125 23.04 17.97 -11.07
C GLY A 125 21.63 18.52 -10.90
N GLY A 126 21.16 18.76 -9.68
CA GLY A 126 19.88 19.43 -9.42
C GLY A 126 19.91 20.92 -9.80
N LYS A 127 18.72 21.49 -10.00
CA LYS A 127 18.56 22.93 -10.33
C LYS A 127 19.09 23.86 -9.23
N TYR A 128 19.03 23.40 -7.98
CA TYR A 128 19.54 24.08 -6.79
C TYR A 128 20.28 23.06 -5.90
N ALA A 129 21.21 23.54 -5.07
CA ALA A 129 21.88 22.74 -4.04
C ALA A 129 20.90 22.41 -2.90
N ASN A 130 20.01 21.46 -3.16
CA ASN A 130 19.07 20.95 -2.17
C ASN A 130 19.78 19.95 -1.26
N ARG A 131 19.43 19.92 0.01
CA ARG A 131 19.93 18.99 1.00
C ARG A 131 18.75 18.28 1.64
N TYR A 132 18.74 16.96 1.53
CA TYR A 132 17.65 16.12 2.01
C TYR A 132 17.88 15.74 3.48
N ASP A 133 16.88 15.96 4.33
CA ASP A 133 17.05 15.73 5.77
C ASP A 133 17.34 14.25 6.06
N VAL A 134 16.35 13.38 5.93
CA VAL A 134 16.54 11.94 6.17
C VAL A 134 15.90 11.10 5.08
N THR A 135 16.61 10.09 4.61
CA THR A 135 16.12 9.12 3.63
C THR A 135 16.28 7.70 4.17
N ILE A 136 15.23 6.90 4.06
CA ILE A 136 15.28 5.47 4.35
C ILE A 136 15.49 4.72 3.04
N LEU A 137 16.60 3.97 2.99
CA LEU A 137 16.89 3.07 1.89
C LEU A 137 16.41 1.67 2.24
N VAL A 138 15.72 1.03 1.30
CA VAL A 138 15.36 -0.39 1.37
C VAL A 138 16.12 -1.10 0.27
N ASN A 139 17.01 -2.00 0.64
CA ASN A 139 17.90 -2.67 -0.28
C ASN A 139 18.70 -1.68 -1.17
N GLY A 140 19.06 -0.53 -0.61
CA GLY A 140 19.78 0.55 -1.31
C GLY A 140 18.91 1.50 -2.15
N LEU A 141 17.60 1.21 -2.35
CA LEU A 141 16.67 2.10 -3.02
C LEU A 141 16.04 3.10 -2.03
N PRO A 142 16.00 4.40 -2.33
CA PRO A 142 15.36 5.41 -1.47
C PRO A 142 13.84 5.28 -1.57
N LEU A 143 13.22 4.56 -0.63
CA LEU A 143 11.77 4.32 -0.66
C LEU A 143 10.97 5.22 0.28
N VAL A 144 11.60 5.83 1.29
CA VAL A 144 10.93 6.78 2.18
C VAL A 144 11.82 8.00 2.36
N HIS A 145 11.24 9.17 2.21
CA HIS A 145 11.89 10.44 2.51
C HIS A 145 11.19 11.15 3.65
N VAL A 146 11.97 11.66 4.59
CA VAL A 146 11.49 12.33 5.80
C VAL A 146 12.02 13.76 5.83
N GLU A 147 11.13 14.73 5.90
CA GLU A 147 11.47 16.14 6.02
C GLU A 147 11.08 16.65 7.41
N LEU A 148 12.02 17.28 8.07
CA LEU A 148 11.89 17.74 9.45
C LEU A 148 11.90 19.27 9.53
N LYS A 149 11.10 19.78 10.44
CA LYS A 149 11.14 21.20 10.86
C LYS A 149 11.22 21.26 12.38
N ARG A 150 11.83 22.31 12.89
CA ARG A 150 11.90 22.52 14.33
C ARG A 150 10.51 22.68 14.95
N ARG A 151 10.38 22.39 16.23
CA ARG A 151 9.14 22.60 16.97
C ARG A 151 8.66 24.05 16.85
N GLY A 152 7.33 24.24 16.72
CA GLY A 152 6.70 25.56 16.55
C GLY A 152 6.60 26.06 15.10
N ILE A 153 7.23 25.39 14.14
CA ILE A 153 7.03 25.67 12.70
C ILE A 153 5.82 24.89 12.16
N ASP A 154 5.06 25.49 11.26
CA ASP A 154 3.95 24.80 10.61
C ASP A 154 4.48 23.61 9.79
N ILE A 155 3.90 22.44 10.00
CA ILE A 155 4.26 21.20 9.29
C ILE A 155 4.08 21.34 7.75
N LYS A 156 3.26 22.28 7.28
CA LYS A 156 3.13 22.60 5.85
C LYS A 156 4.42 23.09 5.23
N GLU A 157 5.34 23.65 5.99
CA GLU A 157 6.65 24.06 5.46
C GLU A 157 7.48 22.86 5.02
N ALA A 158 7.48 21.76 5.81
CA ALA A 158 8.10 20.51 5.39
C ALA A 158 7.45 19.94 4.12
N PHE A 159 6.11 19.97 4.04
CA PHE A 159 5.39 19.56 2.84
C PHE A 159 5.77 20.39 1.61
N ASN A 160 5.85 21.70 1.74
CA ASN A 160 6.24 22.59 0.67
C ASN A 160 7.70 22.38 0.25
N GLN A 161 8.56 21.98 1.16
CA GLN A 161 9.97 21.71 0.88
C GLN A 161 10.13 20.43 0.05
N ILE A 162 9.45 19.34 0.39
CA ILE A 162 9.40 18.13 -0.44
C ILE A 162 8.88 18.47 -1.84
N ASN A 163 7.83 19.30 -1.95
CA ASN A 163 7.30 19.75 -3.23
C ASN A 163 8.34 20.48 -4.10
N ARG A 164 9.26 21.22 -3.48
CA ARG A 164 10.38 21.84 -4.20
C ARG A 164 11.39 20.79 -4.66
N TYR A 165 11.71 19.79 -3.82
CA TYR A 165 12.63 18.72 -4.18
C TYR A 165 12.13 17.89 -5.35
N GLU A 166 10.85 17.51 -5.37
CA GLU A 166 10.24 16.79 -6.48
C GLU A 166 10.36 17.53 -7.81
N ARG A 167 10.19 18.87 -7.76
CA ARG A 167 10.29 19.71 -8.95
C ARG A 167 11.73 19.99 -9.38
N ASP A 168 12.63 20.15 -8.41
CA ASP A 168 13.92 20.79 -8.64
C ASP A 168 15.12 19.82 -8.56
N SER A 169 14.98 18.62 -7.93
CA SER A 169 16.16 17.78 -7.65
C SER A 169 15.96 16.27 -7.54
N PHE A 170 14.77 15.72 -7.28
CA PHE A 170 14.60 14.26 -7.14
C PHE A 170 14.92 13.49 -8.43
N TRP A 171 14.68 14.09 -9.57
CA TRP A 171 15.03 13.55 -10.89
C TRP A 171 16.53 13.67 -11.24
N ALA A 172 17.32 14.42 -10.44
CA ALA A 172 18.72 14.69 -10.73
C ALA A 172 19.59 13.43 -10.66
N GLY A 173 20.72 13.46 -11.34
CA GLY A 173 21.61 12.32 -11.46
C GLY A 173 20.95 11.17 -12.21
N CYS A 174 21.02 9.96 -11.66
CA CYS A 174 20.34 8.78 -12.19
C CYS A 174 18.85 8.69 -11.78
N GLY A 175 18.30 9.72 -11.12
CA GLY A 175 16.90 9.79 -10.73
C GLY A 175 16.47 8.73 -9.70
N LEU A 176 17.36 8.25 -8.83
CA LEU A 176 16.99 7.24 -7.83
C LEU A 176 15.96 7.75 -6.82
N TYR A 177 15.94 9.04 -6.53
CA TYR A 177 14.97 9.61 -5.58
C TYR A 177 13.52 9.60 -6.10
N ASP A 178 13.30 9.40 -7.39
CA ASP A 178 11.95 9.14 -7.92
C ASP A 178 11.38 7.79 -7.46
N TYR A 179 12.18 6.92 -6.84
CA TYR A 179 11.70 5.69 -6.20
C TYR A 179 11.00 5.92 -4.87
N VAL A 180 11.08 7.10 -4.27
CA VAL A 180 10.42 7.38 -2.99
C VAL A 180 8.92 7.09 -3.11
N GLN A 181 8.44 6.14 -2.31
CA GLN A 181 7.04 5.72 -2.29
C GLN A 181 6.22 6.50 -1.27
N VAL A 182 6.82 6.79 -0.13
CA VAL A 182 6.17 7.42 1.01
C VAL A 182 7.01 8.61 1.49
N PHE A 183 6.34 9.74 1.64
CA PHE A 183 6.88 10.92 2.28
C PHE A 183 6.38 10.99 3.72
N VAL A 184 7.26 11.40 4.62
CA VAL A 184 6.96 11.71 6.02
C VAL A 184 7.37 13.15 6.28
N ILE A 185 6.48 13.91 6.90
CA ILE A 185 6.73 15.29 7.31
C ILE A 185 6.51 15.42 8.82
N SER A 186 7.40 16.13 9.49
CA SER A 186 7.28 16.34 10.93
C SER A 186 7.87 17.68 11.38
N ASN A 187 7.26 18.23 12.41
CA ASN A 187 7.84 19.33 13.20
C ASN A 187 8.15 18.90 14.65
N GLY A 188 8.32 17.59 14.87
CA GLY A 188 8.55 17.00 16.18
C GLY A 188 7.27 16.82 17.01
N THR A 189 6.30 17.72 16.90
CA THR A 189 5.02 17.68 17.62
C THR A 189 3.91 17.03 16.79
N GLN A 190 3.95 17.24 15.49
CA GLN A 190 3.02 16.66 14.54
C GLN A 190 3.81 15.93 13.46
N THR A 191 3.36 14.72 13.12
CA THR A 191 3.96 13.88 12.09
C THR A 191 2.88 13.30 11.20
N LYS A 192 3.05 13.47 9.89
CA LYS A 192 2.13 12.98 8.87
C LYS A 192 2.90 12.24 7.78
N TYR A 193 2.18 11.40 7.04
CA TYR A 193 2.73 10.69 5.88
C TYR A 193 1.77 10.74 4.68
N TYR A 194 2.30 10.58 3.48
CA TYR A 194 1.54 10.53 2.22
C TYR A 194 2.36 9.84 1.12
N SER A 195 1.70 9.46 0.01
CA SER A 195 2.34 8.80 -1.12
C SER A 195 2.92 9.78 -2.14
N ASN A 196 3.81 9.28 -3.00
CA ASN A 196 4.51 10.07 -4.00
C ASN A 196 3.62 10.60 -5.15
N THR A 197 2.56 9.86 -5.54
CA THR A 197 1.75 10.17 -6.73
C THR A 197 0.43 10.88 -6.41
N THR A 198 -0.01 10.93 -5.15
CA THR A 198 -1.30 11.53 -4.76
C THR A 198 -1.42 12.98 -5.22
N ARG A 199 -0.31 13.71 -5.19
CA ARG A 199 -0.24 15.10 -5.63
C ARG A 199 -0.42 15.27 -7.13
N PHE A 200 0.24 14.43 -7.93
CA PHE A 200 0.17 14.53 -9.40
C PHE A 200 -1.23 14.24 -9.93
N ALA A 201 -1.90 13.23 -9.39
CA ALA A 201 -3.27 12.92 -9.74
C ALA A 201 -4.22 14.10 -9.44
N HIS A 202 -4.04 14.76 -8.29
CA HIS A 202 -4.87 15.90 -7.91
C HIS A 202 -4.61 17.11 -8.82
N VAL A 203 -3.35 17.43 -9.12
CA VAL A 203 -2.99 18.53 -10.02
C VAL A 203 -3.52 18.28 -11.42
N ALA A 204 -3.42 17.07 -11.95
CA ALA A 204 -3.97 16.70 -13.26
C ALA A 204 -5.50 16.84 -13.31
N THR A 205 -6.21 16.43 -12.25
CA THR A 205 -7.68 16.54 -12.17
C THR A 205 -8.13 18.00 -12.12
N VAL A 206 -7.42 18.86 -11.38
CA VAL A 206 -7.74 20.30 -11.27
C VAL A 206 -7.39 21.05 -12.56
N SER A 207 -6.32 20.71 -13.26
CA SER A 207 -5.94 21.37 -14.53
C SER A 207 -6.90 21.07 -15.69
N ASN A 208 -7.56 19.90 -15.66
CA ASN A 208 -8.56 19.50 -16.66
C ASN A 208 -9.95 20.11 -16.39
N SER A 209 -10.24 20.56 -15.16
CA SER A 209 -11.48 21.24 -14.80
C SER A 209 -11.27 22.74 -14.81
N GLN A 210 -11.50 23.39 -15.99
CA GLN A 210 -11.62 24.84 -16.23
C GLN A 210 -10.67 25.77 -15.45
N LYS A 211 -9.79 26.47 -16.16
CA LYS A 211 -9.14 27.77 -16.01
C LYS A 211 -9.38 28.64 -14.74
N GLN A 212 -9.80 28.11 -13.62
CA GLN A 212 -9.76 28.80 -12.35
C GLN A 212 -8.39 28.60 -11.70
N ARG A 213 -7.69 29.73 -11.47
CA ARG A 213 -6.47 29.82 -10.64
C ARG A 213 -6.80 29.38 -9.21
N VAL A 214 -7.07 28.10 -8.99
CA VAL A 214 -7.13 27.53 -7.65
C VAL A 214 -5.69 27.39 -7.16
N LYS A 215 -5.40 27.93 -5.99
CA LYS A 215 -4.12 27.75 -5.30
C LYS A 215 -3.90 26.26 -5.07
N THR A 216 -3.28 25.59 -6.04
CA THR A 216 -3.07 24.13 -6.09
C THR A 216 -2.25 23.58 -4.91
N GLN A 217 -1.55 24.45 -4.17
CA GLN A 217 -0.68 24.06 -3.05
C GLN A 217 -1.41 23.69 -1.76
N SER A 218 -2.61 24.23 -1.51
CA SER A 218 -3.32 23.94 -0.25
C SER A 218 -4.11 22.64 -0.26
N GLN A 219 -4.59 22.20 -1.42
CA GLN A 219 -5.49 21.03 -1.51
C GLN A 219 -4.74 19.70 -1.38
N SER A 220 -3.51 19.59 -1.88
CA SER A 220 -2.75 18.34 -1.78
C SER A 220 -2.28 18.00 -0.35
N PHE A 221 -2.18 18.99 0.55
CA PHE A 221 -1.90 18.75 1.97
C PHE A 221 -3.04 17.99 2.68
N GLU A 222 -4.27 18.09 2.21
CA GLU A 222 -5.43 17.37 2.75
C GLU A 222 -5.32 15.84 2.58
N PHE A 223 -4.50 15.36 1.63
CA PHE A 223 -4.23 13.94 1.43
C PHE A 223 -3.20 13.36 2.39
N THR A 224 -2.55 14.20 3.22
CA THR A 224 -1.65 13.71 4.26
C THR A 224 -2.45 13.06 5.39
N SER A 225 -1.90 12.00 5.99
CA SER A 225 -2.56 11.23 7.04
C SER A 225 -1.71 11.20 8.31
N TYR A 226 -2.36 11.23 9.47
CA TYR A 226 -1.73 10.86 10.73
C TYR A 226 -1.66 9.33 10.85
N TRP A 227 -0.63 8.83 11.52
CA TRP A 227 -0.61 7.47 12.00
C TRP A 227 -1.51 7.35 13.23
N SER A 228 -2.05 6.17 13.51
CA SER A 228 -2.86 5.93 14.71
C SER A 228 -2.67 4.51 15.23
N ASP A 229 -3.03 4.30 16.49
CA ASP A 229 -3.10 2.97 17.10
C ASP A 229 -4.33 2.17 16.64
N ALA A 230 -4.53 0.99 17.23
CA ALA A 230 -5.62 0.08 16.87
C ALA A 230 -7.01 0.59 17.30
N GLU A 231 -7.08 1.52 18.23
CA GLU A 231 -8.28 2.22 18.71
C GLU A 231 -8.53 3.53 17.94
N ASN A 232 -7.71 3.83 16.92
CA ASN A 232 -7.75 5.02 16.09
C ASN A 232 -7.37 6.32 16.83
N ASN A 233 -6.62 6.23 17.94
CA ASN A 233 -6.02 7.39 18.57
C ASN A 233 -4.82 7.85 17.73
N GLN A 234 -4.77 9.14 17.40
CA GLN A 234 -3.71 9.70 16.56
C GLN A 234 -2.36 9.74 17.30
N ILE A 235 -1.32 9.27 16.63
CA ILE A 235 0.07 9.33 17.07
C ILE A 235 0.71 10.53 16.40
N LEU A 236 0.84 11.62 17.12
CA LEU A 236 1.27 12.91 16.59
C LEU A 236 2.78 13.12 16.72
N ASP A 237 3.34 12.84 17.88
CA ASP A 237 4.75 13.08 18.20
C ASP A 237 5.69 12.20 17.36
N LEU A 238 6.80 12.77 16.88
CA LEU A 238 7.76 12.08 16.01
C LEU A 238 8.38 10.85 16.67
N ARG A 239 8.63 10.87 17.99
CA ARG A 239 9.22 9.74 18.71
C ARG A 239 8.28 8.54 18.71
N ASP A 240 7.01 8.80 19.00
CA ASP A 240 5.99 7.76 19.06
C ASP A 240 5.67 7.24 17.66
N PHE A 241 5.67 8.13 16.66
CA PHE A 241 5.59 7.75 15.24
C PHE A 241 6.77 6.86 14.86
N THR A 242 7.99 7.20 15.29
CA THR A 242 9.18 6.41 15.00
C THR A 242 9.10 5.02 15.64
N ARG A 243 8.62 4.92 16.87
CA ARG A 243 8.46 3.66 17.60
C ARG A 243 7.36 2.75 17.05
N THR A 244 6.42 3.28 16.28
CA THR A 244 5.28 2.53 15.77
C THR A 244 5.33 2.37 14.25
N PHE A 245 5.30 3.46 13.48
CA PHE A 245 5.31 3.44 12.01
C PHE A 245 6.66 3.00 11.44
N MET A 246 7.76 3.51 12.02
CA MET A 246 9.11 3.25 11.51
C MET A 246 9.73 1.95 12.04
N THR A 247 8.98 1.09 12.75
CA THR A 247 9.49 -0.27 12.99
C THR A 247 9.69 -0.97 11.66
N LYS A 248 10.76 -1.77 11.54
CA LYS A 248 11.07 -2.49 10.28
C LYS A 248 9.86 -3.26 9.74
N MET A 249 9.15 -3.96 10.64
CA MET A 249 7.97 -4.73 10.26
C MET A 249 6.84 -3.82 9.74
N THR A 250 6.50 -2.75 10.45
CA THR A 250 5.41 -1.85 10.03
C THR A 250 5.75 -1.16 8.72
N LEU A 251 6.93 -0.55 8.62
CA LEU A 251 7.34 0.18 7.43
C LEU A 251 7.37 -0.71 6.19
N LEU A 252 7.97 -1.91 6.30
CA LEU A 252 8.01 -2.85 5.19
C LEU A 252 6.62 -3.35 4.81
N ASN A 253 5.73 -3.62 5.78
CA ASN A 253 4.35 -3.97 5.48
C ASN A 253 3.60 -2.80 4.81
N VAL A 254 3.81 -1.56 5.23
CA VAL A 254 3.22 -0.39 4.56
C VAL A 254 3.66 -0.36 3.10
N LEU A 255 4.95 -0.46 2.83
CA LEU A 255 5.52 -0.39 1.48
C LEU A 255 5.11 -1.57 0.57
N THR A 256 5.05 -2.79 1.12
CA THR A 256 4.87 -4.02 0.32
C THR A 256 3.44 -4.54 0.30
N LYS A 257 2.65 -4.25 1.35
CA LYS A 257 1.35 -4.85 1.58
C LYS A 257 0.21 -3.81 1.62
N TYR A 258 0.43 -2.62 2.22
CA TYR A 258 -0.63 -1.63 2.43
C TYR A 258 -0.57 -0.43 1.50
N CYS A 259 0.25 -0.48 0.48
CA CYS A 259 0.15 0.39 -0.68
C CYS A 259 -0.74 -0.24 -1.75
N VAL A 260 -1.50 0.58 -2.45
CA VAL A 260 -2.32 0.18 -3.59
C VAL A 260 -1.95 1.08 -4.77
N PHE A 261 -1.35 0.48 -5.79
CA PHE A 261 -1.02 1.17 -7.04
C PHE A 261 -2.13 0.92 -8.04
N THR A 262 -2.85 1.99 -8.42
CA THR A 262 -4.03 1.90 -9.28
C THR A 262 -3.67 1.76 -10.75
N VAL A 263 -4.66 1.44 -11.60
CA VAL A 263 -4.51 1.42 -13.06
C VAL A 263 -4.19 2.81 -13.61
N ASP A 264 -4.74 3.86 -12.98
CA ASP A 264 -4.44 5.27 -13.31
C ASP A 264 -3.05 5.73 -12.80
N LYS A 265 -2.20 4.78 -12.40
CA LYS A 265 -0.83 5.00 -11.92
C LYS A 265 -0.73 5.89 -10.67
N ASN A 266 -1.73 5.82 -9.78
CA ASN A 266 -1.70 6.48 -8.49
C ASN A 266 -1.34 5.51 -7.38
N LEU A 267 -0.38 5.88 -6.54
CA LEU A 267 -0.04 5.14 -5.33
C LEU A 267 -0.88 5.67 -4.16
N MET A 268 -1.70 4.82 -3.59
CA MET A 268 -2.44 5.11 -2.36
C MET A 268 -1.84 4.32 -1.20
N VAL A 269 -1.53 5.01 -0.11
CA VAL A 269 -1.12 4.38 1.15
C VAL A 269 -2.34 4.25 2.04
N MET A 270 -2.65 3.04 2.49
CA MET A 270 -3.79 2.80 3.37
C MET A 270 -3.65 3.56 4.69
N ARG A 271 -4.77 4.09 5.17
CA ARG A 271 -4.85 4.74 6.49
C ARG A 271 -4.85 3.70 7.61
N PRO A 272 -4.42 4.05 8.83
CA PRO A 272 -4.29 3.08 9.92
C PRO A 272 -5.55 2.27 10.21
N TYR A 273 -6.73 2.91 10.26
CA TYR A 273 -7.99 2.21 10.49
C TYR A 273 -8.36 1.23 9.36
N GLN A 274 -7.94 1.51 8.12
CA GLN A 274 -8.12 0.61 6.98
C GLN A 274 -7.21 -0.61 7.11
N ILE A 275 -5.97 -0.40 7.54
CA ILE A 275 -5.00 -1.47 7.84
C ILE A 275 -5.54 -2.34 8.99
N ALA A 276 -5.97 -1.72 10.08
CA ALA A 276 -6.52 -2.42 11.24
C ALA A 276 -7.75 -3.28 10.87
N ALA A 277 -8.66 -2.74 10.07
CA ALA A 277 -9.83 -3.49 9.58
C ALA A 277 -9.41 -4.70 8.73
N THR A 278 -8.48 -4.50 7.78
CA THR A 278 -7.96 -5.55 6.91
C THR A 278 -7.29 -6.66 7.74
N GLU A 279 -6.39 -6.30 8.67
CA GLU A 279 -5.69 -7.28 9.50
C GLU A 279 -6.64 -8.06 10.43
N ARG A 280 -7.65 -7.41 11.00
CA ARG A 280 -8.67 -8.09 11.81
C ARG A 280 -9.45 -9.13 11.00
N ILE A 281 -9.78 -8.83 9.74
CA ILE A 281 -10.44 -9.79 8.85
C ILE A 281 -9.49 -10.96 8.53
N LEU A 282 -8.25 -10.69 8.11
CA LEU A 282 -7.28 -11.74 7.80
C LEU A 282 -6.98 -12.63 9.01
N LEU A 283 -6.86 -12.04 10.20
CA LEU A 283 -6.70 -12.77 11.44
C LEU A 283 -7.92 -13.66 11.75
N ARG A 284 -9.14 -13.12 11.56
CA ARG A 284 -10.38 -13.90 11.74
C ARG A 284 -10.46 -15.08 10.79
N ILE A 285 -10.10 -14.91 9.51
CA ILE A 285 -10.03 -16.00 8.53
C ILE A 285 -9.04 -17.07 9.02
N LYS A 286 -7.84 -16.67 9.45
CA LYS A 286 -6.82 -17.58 9.97
C LYS A 286 -7.33 -18.35 11.20
N GLN A 287 -7.88 -17.66 12.19
CA GLN A 287 -8.43 -18.27 13.40
C GLN A 287 -9.56 -19.25 13.08
N ALA A 288 -10.48 -18.84 12.20
CA ALA A 288 -11.60 -19.69 11.80
C ALA A 288 -11.12 -20.95 11.06
N THR A 289 -10.07 -20.83 10.24
CA THR A 289 -9.45 -22.00 9.58
C THR A 289 -8.84 -22.95 10.59
N MET A 290 -8.04 -22.42 11.53
CA MET A 290 -7.35 -23.24 12.55
C MET A 290 -8.34 -23.96 13.48
N ASN A 291 -9.46 -23.31 13.84
CA ASN A 291 -10.47 -23.86 14.75
C ASN A 291 -11.61 -24.57 14.03
N LYS A 292 -11.57 -24.69 12.70
CA LYS A 292 -12.64 -25.31 11.88
C LYS A 292 -14.01 -24.65 12.06
N TRP A 293 -14.05 -23.32 12.15
CA TRP A 293 -15.28 -22.55 12.32
C TRP A 293 -15.93 -22.15 10.98
N GLN A 294 -15.35 -22.53 9.84
CA GLN A 294 -15.91 -22.24 8.52
C GLN A 294 -17.38 -22.66 8.47
N GLY A 295 -18.19 -21.87 7.79
CA GLY A 295 -19.64 -22.10 7.71
C GLY A 295 -20.43 -21.72 8.95
N THR A 296 -19.81 -21.06 9.93
CA THR A 296 -20.47 -20.57 11.14
C THR A 296 -20.32 -19.06 11.29
N ILE A 297 -21.13 -18.47 12.16
CA ILE A 297 -21.08 -17.03 12.47
C ILE A 297 -19.70 -16.60 13.03
N LYS A 298 -18.97 -17.53 13.67
CA LYS A 298 -17.63 -17.30 14.20
C LYS A 298 -16.58 -17.09 13.12
N ALA A 299 -16.84 -17.52 11.89
CA ALA A 299 -15.95 -17.33 10.74
C ALA A 299 -16.23 -16.02 9.98
N GLY A 300 -16.93 -15.08 10.59
CA GLY A 300 -17.29 -13.82 9.95
C GLY A 300 -17.27 -12.62 10.88
N GLY A 301 -17.81 -11.52 10.39
CA GLY A 301 -17.94 -10.28 11.12
C GLY A 301 -18.35 -9.11 10.23
N TYR A 302 -18.40 -7.92 10.79
CA TYR A 302 -18.68 -6.71 10.03
C TYR A 302 -17.69 -5.59 10.39
N ILE A 303 -17.48 -4.69 9.44
CA ILE A 303 -16.66 -3.49 9.57
C ILE A 303 -17.56 -2.27 9.37
N TRP A 304 -17.59 -1.42 10.38
CA TRP A 304 -18.25 -0.14 10.29
C TRP A 304 -17.26 0.95 9.91
N HIS A 305 -17.42 1.44 8.69
CA HIS A 305 -16.66 2.58 8.18
C HIS A 305 -17.62 3.66 7.71
N THR A 306 -17.44 4.89 8.17
CA THR A 306 -18.27 6.03 7.76
C THR A 306 -18.19 6.27 6.25
N THR A 307 -19.19 6.93 5.68
CA THR A 307 -19.19 7.33 4.27
C THR A 307 -17.97 8.21 3.96
N GLY A 308 -17.31 7.98 2.83
CA GLY A 308 -16.12 8.72 2.44
C GLY A 308 -14.81 8.27 3.10
N SER A 309 -14.84 7.25 3.98
CA SER A 309 -13.63 6.71 4.64
C SER A 309 -12.79 5.78 3.77
N GLY A 310 -13.18 5.55 2.51
CA GLY A 310 -12.49 4.63 1.60
C GLY A 310 -12.83 3.16 1.85
N LYS A 311 -14.08 2.84 2.15
CA LYS A 311 -14.59 1.46 2.29
C LYS A 311 -14.21 0.59 1.10
N THR A 312 -14.42 1.08 -0.12
CA THR A 312 -14.14 0.39 -1.38
C THR A 312 -12.67 -0.03 -1.46
N LEU A 313 -11.74 0.87 -1.14
CA LEU A 313 -10.32 0.55 -1.08
C LEU A 313 -10.01 -0.54 -0.03
N THR A 314 -10.58 -0.40 1.17
CA THR A 314 -10.34 -1.33 2.27
C THR A 314 -10.87 -2.73 1.94
N SER A 315 -12.11 -2.82 1.47
CA SER A 315 -12.76 -4.10 1.15
C SER A 315 -12.08 -4.80 -0.03
N PHE A 316 -11.71 -4.04 -1.08
CA PHE A 316 -10.97 -4.59 -2.22
C PHE A 316 -9.57 -5.08 -1.83
N LYS A 317 -8.81 -4.27 -1.06
CA LYS A 317 -7.48 -4.70 -0.59
C LYS A 317 -7.56 -5.92 0.33
N THR A 318 -8.60 -5.98 1.17
CA THR A 318 -8.87 -7.16 1.98
C THR A 318 -9.13 -8.40 1.11
N ALA A 319 -9.95 -8.27 0.07
CA ALA A 319 -10.21 -9.34 -0.89
C ALA A 319 -8.92 -9.81 -1.58
N GLN A 320 -8.10 -8.87 -2.03
CA GLN A 320 -6.81 -9.15 -2.66
C GLN A 320 -5.88 -9.93 -1.72
N LEU A 321 -5.72 -9.49 -0.48
CA LEU A 321 -4.88 -10.17 0.51
C LEU A 321 -5.45 -11.53 0.93
N ALA A 322 -6.77 -11.65 1.09
CA ALA A 322 -7.42 -12.91 1.40
C ALA A 322 -7.23 -13.95 0.28
N SER A 323 -7.23 -13.52 -0.99
CA SER A 323 -7.02 -14.42 -2.13
C SER A 323 -5.59 -15.00 -2.19
N GLN A 324 -4.64 -14.36 -1.53
CA GLN A 324 -3.25 -14.84 -1.45
C GLN A 324 -3.04 -15.91 -0.37
N LEU A 325 -4.02 -16.10 0.54
CA LEU A 325 -3.93 -17.09 1.59
C LEU A 325 -3.99 -18.51 0.98
N PRO A 326 -3.06 -19.43 1.38
CA PRO A 326 -2.95 -20.74 0.75
C PRO A 326 -4.17 -21.65 1.00
N TYR A 327 -4.94 -21.37 2.04
CA TYR A 327 -6.13 -22.11 2.44
C TYR A 327 -7.44 -21.47 1.99
N VAL A 328 -7.39 -20.42 1.17
CA VAL A 328 -8.56 -19.78 0.55
C VAL A 328 -8.59 -20.15 -0.93
N ASP A 329 -9.69 -20.75 -1.35
CA ASP A 329 -9.85 -21.20 -2.74
C ASP A 329 -10.42 -20.11 -3.63
N LYS A 330 -11.44 -19.39 -3.17
CA LYS A 330 -12.09 -18.28 -3.90
C LYS A 330 -12.47 -17.14 -2.96
N VAL A 331 -12.48 -15.93 -3.51
CA VAL A 331 -13.00 -14.72 -2.83
C VAL A 331 -14.13 -14.16 -3.66
N LEU A 332 -15.33 -14.08 -3.06
CA LEU A 332 -16.50 -13.44 -3.65
C LEU A 332 -16.63 -12.02 -3.09
N PHE A 333 -16.49 -11.04 -3.94
CA PHE A 333 -16.78 -9.65 -3.60
C PHE A 333 -18.18 -9.30 -4.11
N VAL A 334 -19.11 -9.08 -3.18
CA VAL A 334 -20.54 -8.95 -3.47
C VAL A 334 -20.98 -7.52 -3.19
N VAL A 335 -21.48 -6.85 -4.23
CA VAL A 335 -21.95 -5.46 -4.17
C VAL A 335 -23.43 -5.38 -4.48
N ASP A 336 -24.12 -4.32 -4.00
CA ASP A 336 -25.50 -4.08 -4.40
C ASP A 336 -25.57 -3.59 -5.85
N ARG A 337 -26.66 -3.92 -6.54
CA ARG A 337 -26.91 -3.51 -7.93
C ARG A 337 -26.96 -1.98 -8.10
N LYS A 338 -27.43 -1.26 -7.08
CA LYS A 338 -27.52 0.21 -7.11
C LYS A 338 -26.14 0.87 -7.04
N ASP A 339 -25.17 0.19 -6.46
CA ASP A 339 -23.79 0.67 -6.32
C ASP A 339 -22.90 0.25 -7.49
N LEU A 340 -23.39 -0.58 -8.40
CA LEU A 340 -22.78 -0.90 -9.69
C LEU A 340 -23.13 0.15 -10.75
N ASP A 341 -23.11 1.42 -10.37
CA ASP A 341 -23.05 2.47 -11.37
C ASP A 341 -21.69 2.44 -12.08
N TYR A 342 -21.60 3.13 -13.20
CA TYR A 342 -20.37 3.21 -14.01
C TYR A 342 -19.18 3.66 -13.16
N GLN A 343 -19.40 4.49 -12.15
CA GLN A 343 -18.36 5.06 -11.30
C GLN A 343 -17.75 4.04 -10.34
N THR A 344 -18.58 3.23 -9.69
CA THR A 344 -18.14 2.13 -8.79
C THR A 344 -17.43 1.02 -9.57
N MET A 345 -17.91 0.66 -10.76
CA MET A 345 -17.24 -0.28 -11.64
C MET A 345 -15.86 0.22 -12.04
N LYS A 346 -15.76 1.52 -12.36
CA LYS A 346 -14.49 2.16 -12.68
C LYS A 346 -13.52 2.19 -11.50
N GLU A 347 -14.02 2.37 -10.27
CA GLU A 347 -13.18 2.29 -9.08
C GLU A 347 -12.58 0.89 -8.89
N TYR A 348 -13.36 -0.17 -9.08
CA TYR A 348 -12.83 -1.55 -8.99
C TYR A 348 -11.85 -1.86 -10.11
N ASP A 349 -12.15 -1.45 -11.35
CA ASP A 349 -11.22 -1.60 -12.47
C ASP A 349 -9.94 -0.77 -12.29
N ASN A 350 -9.98 0.33 -11.54
CA ASN A 350 -8.79 1.10 -11.18
C ASN A 350 -7.87 0.34 -10.22
N PHE A 351 -8.42 -0.53 -9.38
CA PHE A 351 -7.59 -1.35 -8.48
C PHE A 351 -7.01 -2.58 -9.19
N GLU A 352 -7.80 -3.21 -10.07
CA GLU A 352 -7.36 -4.36 -10.86
C GLU A 352 -8.11 -4.40 -12.20
N LYS A 353 -7.39 -4.22 -13.29
CA LYS A 353 -7.94 -4.13 -14.64
C LYS A 353 -8.76 -5.37 -15.01
N GLY A 354 -10.01 -5.14 -15.40
CA GLY A 354 -10.91 -6.19 -15.89
C GLY A 354 -11.60 -7.00 -14.79
N CYS A 355 -11.43 -6.65 -13.52
CA CYS A 355 -12.12 -7.35 -12.41
C CYS A 355 -13.62 -7.05 -12.40
N ALA A 356 -14.05 -5.85 -12.80
CA ALA A 356 -15.45 -5.45 -12.81
C ALA A 356 -16.23 -5.95 -14.03
N ASN A 357 -15.57 -6.21 -15.14
CA ASN A 357 -16.22 -6.70 -16.39
C ASN A 357 -16.50 -8.21 -16.39
N SER A 358 -16.15 -8.93 -15.35
CA SER A 358 -16.14 -10.38 -15.35
C SER A 358 -17.53 -11.05 -15.34
N ASN A 359 -18.63 -10.33 -15.05
CA ASN A 359 -19.94 -10.96 -14.84
C ASN A 359 -21.11 -10.28 -15.54
N THR A 360 -21.30 -10.59 -16.82
CA THR A 360 -22.51 -10.14 -17.55
C THR A 360 -23.76 -11.00 -17.25
N SER A 361 -23.60 -12.26 -16.81
CA SER A 361 -24.73 -13.17 -16.53
C SER A 361 -24.43 -14.14 -15.36
N SER A 362 -25.52 -14.74 -14.80
CA SER A 362 -25.41 -15.78 -13.77
C SER A 362 -24.69 -17.06 -14.27
N ASN A 363 -24.70 -17.32 -15.58
CA ASN A 363 -24.00 -18.47 -16.17
C ASN A 363 -22.48 -18.24 -16.18
N ILE A 364 -22.02 -17.01 -16.40
CA ILE A 364 -20.59 -16.66 -16.33
C ILE A 364 -20.13 -16.76 -14.88
N LEU A 365 -20.90 -16.25 -13.93
CA LEU A 365 -20.61 -16.40 -12.50
C LEU A 365 -20.45 -17.89 -12.10
N GLN A 366 -21.36 -18.76 -12.57
CA GLN A 366 -21.25 -20.19 -12.33
C GLN A 366 -19.97 -20.79 -12.90
N LYS A 367 -19.60 -20.46 -14.13
CA LYS A 367 -18.34 -20.92 -14.75
C LYS A 367 -17.13 -20.49 -13.92
N GLN A 368 -17.06 -19.21 -13.49
CA GLN A 368 -15.95 -18.70 -12.68
C GLN A 368 -15.87 -19.36 -11.30
N LEU A 369 -17.02 -19.68 -10.68
CA LEU A 369 -17.06 -20.40 -9.41
C LEU A 369 -16.56 -21.84 -9.56
N ASN A 370 -16.91 -22.50 -10.66
CA ASN A 370 -16.60 -23.90 -10.88
C ASN A 370 -15.21 -24.14 -11.50
N ASP A 371 -14.62 -23.12 -12.12
CA ASP A 371 -13.33 -23.26 -12.78
C ASP A 371 -12.18 -23.35 -11.77
N PRO A 372 -11.51 -24.52 -11.62
CA PRO A 372 -10.36 -24.68 -10.76
C PRO A 372 -9.08 -24.07 -11.33
N HIS A 373 -9.05 -23.79 -12.66
CA HIS A 373 -7.88 -23.31 -13.39
C HIS A 373 -7.95 -21.81 -13.72
N ASP A 374 -9.10 -21.16 -13.46
CA ASP A 374 -9.17 -19.71 -13.58
C ASP A 374 -8.23 -19.10 -12.52
N GLY A 375 -7.07 -18.60 -12.96
CA GLY A 375 -6.07 -17.97 -12.11
C GLY A 375 -6.60 -16.79 -11.29
N LYS A 376 -7.85 -16.35 -11.57
CA LYS A 376 -8.56 -15.32 -10.83
C LYS A 376 -9.26 -15.92 -9.61
N LYS A 377 -8.65 -15.76 -8.45
CA LYS A 377 -9.29 -16.13 -7.18
C LYS A 377 -10.39 -15.17 -6.77
N ILE A 378 -10.37 -13.90 -7.22
CA ILE A 378 -11.35 -12.86 -6.84
C ILE A 378 -12.43 -12.78 -7.92
N ILE A 379 -13.69 -12.90 -7.49
CA ILE A 379 -14.88 -12.81 -8.33
C ILE A 379 -15.75 -11.69 -7.79
N ILE A 380 -15.98 -10.63 -8.59
CA ILE A 380 -16.88 -9.53 -8.26
C ILE A 380 -18.27 -9.84 -8.83
N THR A 381 -19.29 -9.75 -8.01
CA THR A 381 -20.69 -10.04 -8.42
C THR A 381 -21.67 -9.16 -7.68
N THR A 382 -22.92 -9.14 -8.15
CA THR A 382 -24.02 -8.47 -7.45
C THR A 382 -24.83 -9.42 -6.59
N ILE A 383 -25.46 -8.87 -5.56
CA ILE A 383 -26.42 -9.59 -4.71
C ILE A 383 -27.47 -10.31 -5.59
N GLN A 384 -28.01 -9.63 -6.59
CA GLN A 384 -29.07 -10.18 -7.46
C GLN A 384 -28.58 -11.34 -8.33
N LYS A 385 -27.36 -11.23 -8.89
CA LYS A 385 -26.79 -12.31 -9.71
C LYS A 385 -26.48 -13.54 -8.87
N LEU A 386 -25.88 -13.34 -7.70
CA LEU A 386 -25.61 -14.41 -6.74
C LEU A 386 -26.92 -15.08 -6.30
N THR A 387 -27.92 -14.30 -5.90
CA THR A 387 -29.26 -14.81 -5.54
C THR A 387 -29.91 -15.58 -6.68
N SER A 388 -29.86 -15.07 -7.91
CA SER A 388 -30.42 -15.76 -9.10
C SER A 388 -29.72 -17.08 -9.37
N LEU A 389 -28.39 -17.14 -9.19
CA LEU A 389 -27.62 -18.37 -9.32
C LEU A 389 -28.04 -19.40 -8.26
N LEU A 390 -28.09 -18.97 -6.99
CA LEU A 390 -28.44 -19.85 -5.86
C LEU A 390 -29.88 -20.37 -5.93
N LYS A 391 -30.84 -19.55 -6.38
CA LYS A 391 -32.24 -19.97 -6.58
C LYS A 391 -32.43 -21.03 -7.67
N LYS A 392 -31.58 -21.00 -8.72
CA LYS A 392 -31.67 -21.96 -9.84
C LYS A 392 -31.18 -23.36 -9.49
N LYS A 393 -30.78 -23.63 -8.24
CA LYS A 393 -30.21 -24.93 -7.75
C LYS A 393 -29.18 -25.51 -8.70
N LYS A 394 -28.38 -24.69 -9.36
CA LYS A 394 -27.31 -25.15 -10.22
C LYS A 394 -26.18 -25.68 -9.35
N ASP A 395 -25.62 -26.83 -9.71
CA ASP A 395 -24.47 -27.41 -9.04
C ASP A 395 -23.31 -26.41 -9.02
N ILE A 396 -22.86 -26.08 -7.81
CA ILE A 396 -21.75 -25.20 -7.57
C ILE A 396 -20.62 -26.07 -7.02
N ASP A 397 -19.61 -26.35 -7.86
CA ASP A 397 -18.49 -27.22 -7.50
C ASP A 397 -17.60 -26.66 -6.39
N CYS A 398 -17.75 -25.36 -6.07
CA CYS A 398 -17.03 -24.73 -4.97
C CYS A 398 -17.79 -24.76 -3.63
N ALA A 399 -18.94 -25.45 -3.53
CA ALA A 399 -19.74 -25.51 -2.30
C ALA A 399 -18.96 -26.07 -1.10
N ASP A 400 -18.03 -26.98 -1.34
CA ASP A 400 -17.15 -27.60 -0.33
C ASP A 400 -15.78 -26.92 -0.18
N LYS A 401 -15.49 -25.89 -1.01
CA LYS A 401 -14.24 -25.12 -0.97
C LYS A 401 -14.32 -23.99 0.07
N ASN A 402 -13.15 -23.55 0.52
CA ASN A 402 -13.03 -22.39 1.43
C ASN A 402 -13.26 -21.08 0.67
N VAL A 403 -14.42 -20.48 0.84
CA VAL A 403 -14.83 -19.28 0.12
C VAL A 403 -14.92 -18.09 1.09
N VAL A 404 -14.14 -17.04 0.82
CA VAL A 404 -14.27 -15.76 1.54
C VAL A 404 -15.28 -14.90 0.81
N MET A 405 -16.29 -14.42 1.52
CA MET A 405 -17.33 -13.55 1.00
C MET A 405 -17.25 -12.18 1.65
N ILE A 406 -17.09 -11.15 0.85
CA ILE A 406 -17.03 -9.75 1.29
C ILE A 406 -18.22 -9.02 0.68
N PHE A 407 -19.10 -8.51 1.54
CA PHE A 407 -20.28 -7.75 1.15
C PHE A 407 -20.05 -6.27 1.39
N ASP A 408 -20.18 -5.47 0.34
CA ASP A 408 -20.25 -4.02 0.48
C ASP A 408 -21.70 -3.56 0.74
N GLU A 409 -21.87 -2.54 1.60
CA GLU A 409 -23.16 -2.00 2.05
C GLU A 409 -24.13 -3.08 2.60
N CYS A 410 -23.62 -3.93 3.51
CA CYS A 410 -24.32 -5.09 4.04
C CYS A 410 -25.59 -4.78 4.89
N HIS A 411 -25.87 -3.49 5.20
CA HIS A 411 -27.04 -3.06 5.96
C HIS A 411 -28.35 -3.08 5.17
N ARG A 412 -28.32 -3.31 3.86
CA ARG A 412 -29.50 -3.25 3.00
C ARG A 412 -30.42 -4.46 3.20
N SER A 413 -31.72 -4.25 3.09
CA SER A 413 -32.81 -5.17 3.43
C SER A 413 -32.76 -6.57 2.80
N GLN A 414 -32.03 -6.74 1.68
CA GLN A 414 -31.91 -8.04 1.00
C GLN A 414 -30.82 -8.95 1.58
N PHE A 415 -30.03 -8.48 2.55
CA PHE A 415 -28.92 -9.26 3.10
C PHE A 415 -29.40 -10.47 3.91
N GLY A 416 -30.49 -10.36 4.66
CA GLY A 416 -31.03 -11.45 5.49
C GLY A 416 -31.43 -12.69 4.68
N ASP A 417 -32.22 -12.51 3.61
CA ASP A 417 -32.66 -13.63 2.74
C ASP A 417 -31.48 -14.25 1.99
N MET A 418 -30.55 -13.40 1.56
CA MET A 418 -29.38 -13.87 0.86
C MET A 418 -28.43 -14.62 1.81
N HIS A 419 -28.26 -14.19 3.05
CA HIS A 419 -27.48 -14.89 4.06
C HIS A 419 -27.98 -16.34 4.20
N VAL A 420 -29.30 -16.55 4.30
CA VAL A 420 -29.89 -17.89 4.37
C VAL A 420 -29.58 -18.72 3.11
N MET A 421 -29.62 -18.12 1.93
CA MET A 421 -29.31 -18.84 0.68
C MET A 421 -27.82 -19.21 0.58
N VAL A 422 -26.94 -18.27 0.95
CA VAL A 422 -25.47 -18.49 0.97
C VAL A 422 -25.11 -19.60 1.94
N THR A 423 -25.66 -19.58 3.16
CA THR A 423 -25.37 -20.60 4.19
C THR A 423 -25.88 -21.99 3.81
N LYS A 424 -26.92 -22.08 2.98
CA LYS A 424 -27.39 -23.36 2.41
C LYS A 424 -26.54 -23.86 1.24
N ALA A 425 -25.96 -22.96 0.47
CA ALA A 425 -25.21 -23.30 -0.76
C ALA A 425 -23.74 -23.59 -0.51
N PHE A 426 -23.13 -22.95 0.47
CA PHE A 426 -21.69 -23.08 0.78
C PHE A 426 -21.53 -23.67 2.18
N LYS A 427 -20.71 -24.71 2.30
CA LYS A 427 -20.45 -25.37 3.60
C LYS A 427 -19.29 -24.76 4.36
N LYS A 428 -18.25 -24.26 3.62
CA LYS A 428 -17.03 -23.70 4.19
C LYS A 428 -16.85 -22.26 3.74
N TYR A 429 -17.57 -21.33 4.38
CA TYR A 429 -17.49 -19.92 4.06
C TYR A 429 -16.97 -19.09 5.23
N TYR A 430 -16.39 -17.94 4.89
CA TYR A 430 -16.08 -16.82 5.77
C TYR A 430 -16.86 -15.61 5.25
N LEU A 431 -17.63 -14.93 6.11
CA LEU A 431 -18.55 -13.92 5.66
C LEU A 431 -18.31 -12.59 6.37
N PHE A 432 -17.93 -11.58 5.61
CA PHE A 432 -17.62 -10.25 6.12
C PHE A 432 -18.49 -9.20 5.44
N GLY A 433 -19.03 -8.26 6.24
CA GLY A 433 -19.82 -7.14 5.75
C GLY A 433 -19.14 -5.81 6.01
N PHE A 434 -19.16 -4.93 5.02
CA PHE A 434 -18.78 -3.52 5.18
C PHE A 434 -20.03 -2.65 5.14
N THR A 435 -20.11 -1.66 6.04
CA THR A 435 -21.26 -0.76 6.10
C THR A 435 -20.89 0.64 6.58
N GLY A 436 -21.55 1.65 6.04
CA GLY A 436 -21.48 3.04 6.53
C GLY A 436 -22.49 3.36 7.63
N THR A 437 -23.58 2.61 7.69
CA THR A 437 -24.69 2.82 8.64
C THR A 437 -25.06 1.47 9.26
N PRO A 438 -24.53 1.12 10.45
CA PRO A 438 -24.93 -0.10 11.12
C PRO A 438 -26.42 0.00 11.52
N ILE A 439 -27.15 -1.09 11.33
CA ILE A 439 -28.49 -1.22 11.89
C ILE A 439 -28.31 -1.53 13.37
N SER A 440 -28.66 -0.59 14.24
CA SER A 440 -28.88 -0.88 15.67
C SER A 440 -30.21 -1.61 15.80
N THR A 441 -30.16 -2.91 16.05
CA THR A 441 -31.31 -3.71 16.49
C THR A 441 -31.57 -3.51 17.96
#